data_c4c8e8e3f0ed4a31112b9c6227a2057b
#
_entry.id   c4c8e8e3f0ed4a31112b9c6227a2057b
#
_cell.length_a   1.000
_cell.length_b   1.000
_cell.length_c   1.000
_cell.angle_alpha   90.00
_cell.angle_beta   90.00
_cell.angle_gamma   90.00
#
_symmetry.space_group_name_H-M   'P 1'
#
loop_
_entity.id
_entity.type
_entity.pdbx_description
1 polymer ?
#
loop_
_entity_poly.entity_id
_entity_poly.type
_entity_poly.pdbx_seq_one_letter_code
_entity_poly.pdbx_strand_id
1 'polypeptide(L)'
;MELSELQGTIRRTYGDRDWSRGLDGTFRWMVEEVGELAKAFRHADHAELTHEVGDILAWLASVASVAGVDLEEAAERYAHGCPTCGNIPCTCPVA
;
A
#
# COMPACT_ATOMS: atom_id res chain seq x y z
N MET A 1 14.05 1.52 -4.73
CA MET A 1 12.93 1.44 -5.69
C MET A 1 11.95 2.57 -5.42
N GLU A 2 11.64 3.34 -6.45
CA GLU A 2 10.64 4.39 -6.37
C GLU A 2 9.22 3.80 -6.35
N LEU A 3 8.24 4.53 -5.78
CA LEU A 3 6.84 4.07 -5.76
C LEU A 3 6.30 3.88 -7.18
N SER A 4 6.67 4.76 -8.11
CA SER A 4 6.25 4.65 -9.51
C SER A 4 6.83 3.40 -10.18
N GLU A 5 8.06 3.01 -9.82
CA GLU A 5 8.67 1.79 -10.32
C GLU A 5 7.95 0.56 -9.79
N LEU A 6 7.63 0.56 -8.50
CA LEU A 6 6.86 -0.52 -7.88
C LEU A 6 5.50 -0.67 -8.58
N GLN A 7 4.75 0.43 -8.68
CA GLN A 7 3.42 0.40 -9.30
C GLN A 7 3.49 -0.06 -10.76
N GLY A 8 4.48 0.40 -11.51
CA GLY A 8 4.70 -0.04 -12.89
C GLY A 8 5.01 -1.52 -13.00
N THR A 9 5.86 -2.03 -12.12
CA THR A 9 6.22 -3.46 -12.10
C THR A 9 5.02 -4.33 -11.77
N ILE A 10 4.24 -3.94 -10.77
CA ILE A 10 3.02 -4.67 -10.39
C ILE A 10 2.01 -4.65 -11.54
N ARG A 11 1.84 -3.51 -12.20
CA ARG A 11 0.94 -3.40 -13.36
C ARG A 11 1.36 -4.32 -14.50
N ARG A 12 2.66 -4.38 -14.83
CA ARG A 12 3.17 -5.26 -15.88
C ARG A 12 3.03 -6.73 -15.51
N THR A 13 3.15 -7.04 -14.22
CA THR A 13 3.12 -8.42 -13.74
C THR A 13 1.70 -8.95 -13.59
N TYR A 14 0.80 -8.16 -13.00
CA TYR A 14 -0.52 -8.59 -12.60
C TYR A 14 -1.67 -7.78 -13.18
N GLY A 15 -1.38 -6.75 -13.98
CA GLY A 15 -2.39 -5.79 -14.42
C GLY A 15 -3.61 -6.41 -15.09
N ASP A 16 -3.41 -7.42 -15.94
CA ASP A 16 -4.52 -8.09 -16.62
C ASP A 16 -5.41 -8.83 -15.62
N ARG A 17 -4.81 -9.51 -14.66
CA ARG A 17 -5.54 -10.21 -13.59
C ARG A 17 -6.28 -9.23 -12.69
N ASP A 18 -5.61 -8.15 -12.30
CA ASP A 18 -6.18 -7.13 -11.42
C ASP A 18 -7.38 -6.46 -12.10
N TRP A 19 -7.23 -6.10 -13.36
CA TRP A 19 -8.29 -5.49 -14.13
C TRP A 19 -9.49 -6.43 -14.28
N SER A 20 -9.24 -7.70 -14.59
CA SER A 20 -10.28 -8.72 -14.74
C SER A 20 -11.04 -8.96 -13.43
N ARG A 21 -10.31 -8.97 -12.31
CA ARG A 21 -10.91 -9.14 -10.98
C ARG A 21 -11.73 -7.93 -10.56
N GLY A 22 -11.29 -6.72 -10.94
CA GLY A 22 -11.93 -5.46 -10.62
C GLY A 22 -11.52 -4.90 -9.27
N LEU A 23 -11.97 -3.67 -8.99
CA LEU A 23 -11.57 -2.91 -7.80
C LEU A 23 -12.02 -3.61 -6.51
N ASP A 24 -13.27 -4.01 -6.43
CA ASP A 24 -13.81 -4.64 -5.22
C ASP A 24 -13.06 -5.93 -4.86
N GLY A 25 -12.87 -6.82 -5.84
CA GLY A 25 -12.16 -8.08 -5.62
C GLY A 25 -10.70 -7.86 -5.25
N THR A 26 -10.04 -6.91 -5.87
CA THR A 26 -8.63 -6.58 -5.60
C THR A 26 -8.49 -5.99 -4.19
N PHE A 27 -9.39 -5.10 -3.80
CA PHE A 27 -9.42 -4.53 -2.45
C PHE A 27 -9.63 -5.61 -1.38
N ARG A 28 -10.53 -6.56 -1.62
CA ARG A 28 -10.78 -7.66 -0.68
C ARG A 28 -9.53 -8.51 -0.45
N TRP A 29 -8.77 -8.79 -1.49
CA TRP A 29 -7.51 -9.49 -1.36
C TRP A 29 -6.50 -8.70 -0.52
N MET A 30 -6.44 -7.38 -0.71
CA MET A 30 -5.58 -6.53 0.10
C MET A 30 -5.95 -6.62 1.58
N VAL A 31 -7.23 -6.58 1.90
CA VAL A 31 -7.73 -6.69 3.29
C VAL A 31 -7.34 -8.04 3.89
N GLU A 32 -7.41 -9.11 3.11
CA GLU A 32 -6.98 -10.44 3.56
C GLU A 32 -5.49 -10.45 3.90
N GLU A 33 -4.65 -9.80 3.09
CA GLU A 33 -3.22 -9.68 3.38
C GLU A 33 -2.93 -8.87 4.63
N VAL A 34 -3.75 -7.86 4.93
CA VAL A 34 -3.67 -7.14 6.21
C VAL A 34 -3.90 -8.09 7.38
N GLY A 35 -4.84 -9.02 7.24
CA GLY A 35 -5.09 -10.06 8.23
C GLY A 35 -3.88 -10.99 8.40
N GLU A 36 -3.20 -11.35 7.32
CA GLU A 36 -1.98 -12.16 7.38
C GLU A 36 -0.86 -11.43 8.11
N LEU A 37 -0.73 -10.13 7.93
CA LEU A 37 0.23 -9.31 8.67
C LEU A 37 -0.07 -9.34 10.18
N ALA A 38 -1.34 -9.18 10.54
CA ALA A 38 -1.77 -9.24 11.94
C ALA A 38 -1.41 -10.59 12.59
N LYS A 39 -1.56 -11.67 11.82
CA LYS A 39 -1.21 -13.02 12.25
C LYS A 39 0.30 -13.16 12.43
N ALA A 40 1.09 -12.58 11.54
CA ALA A 40 2.55 -12.62 11.59
C ALA A 40 3.11 -11.94 12.84
N PHE A 41 2.43 -10.93 13.38
CA PHE A 41 2.86 -10.26 14.62
C PHE A 41 2.96 -11.20 15.82
N ARG A 42 2.24 -12.31 15.81
CA ARG A 42 2.27 -13.28 16.90
C ARG A 42 3.63 -13.96 17.02
N HIS A 43 4.38 -14.03 15.94
CA HIS A 43 5.67 -14.71 15.88
C HIS A 43 6.85 -13.74 15.98
N ALA A 44 6.61 -12.44 15.74
CA ALA A 44 7.62 -11.38 15.76
C ALA A 44 8.86 -11.68 14.89
N ASP A 45 8.70 -12.49 13.84
CA ASP A 45 9.77 -12.83 12.90
C ASP A 45 9.91 -11.72 11.87
N HIS A 46 11.08 -11.07 11.84
CA HIS A 46 11.35 -9.95 10.94
C HIS A 46 11.20 -10.33 9.47
N ALA A 47 11.67 -11.51 9.07
CA ALA A 47 11.58 -11.95 7.69
C ALA A 47 10.12 -12.14 7.25
N GLU A 48 9.30 -12.72 8.13
CA GLU A 48 7.88 -12.91 7.87
C GLU A 48 7.14 -11.57 7.82
N LEU A 49 7.45 -10.65 8.74
CA LEU A 49 6.85 -9.31 8.75
C LEU A 49 7.22 -8.55 7.48
N THR A 50 8.46 -8.61 7.04
CA THR A 50 8.92 -7.97 5.81
C THR A 50 8.17 -8.53 4.60
N HIS A 51 7.99 -9.85 4.55
CA HIS A 51 7.23 -10.51 3.49
C HIS A 51 5.78 -10.01 3.43
N GLU A 52 5.09 -9.99 4.58
CA GLU A 52 3.69 -9.58 4.63
C GLU A 52 3.50 -8.10 4.32
N VAL A 53 4.40 -7.24 4.79
CA VAL A 53 4.37 -5.81 4.42
C VAL A 53 4.55 -5.65 2.92
N GLY A 54 5.48 -6.41 2.32
CA GLY A 54 5.70 -6.40 0.88
C GLY A 54 4.45 -6.82 0.09
N ASP A 55 3.74 -7.85 0.56
CA ASP A 55 2.51 -8.30 -0.08
C ASP A 55 1.41 -7.23 -0.02
N ILE A 56 1.25 -6.57 1.11
CA ILE A 56 0.28 -5.47 1.25
C ILE A 56 0.65 -4.32 0.31
N LEU A 57 1.93 -4.00 0.23
CA LEU A 57 2.41 -2.93 -0.64
C LEU A 57 2.10 -3.24 -2.11
N ALA A 58 2.30 -4.50 -2.53
CA ALA A 58 1.98 -4.95 -3.88
C ALA A 58 0.47 -4.87 -4.15
N TRP A 59 -0.36 -5.33 -3.22
CA TRP A 59 -1.82 -5.25 -3.35
C TRP A 59 -2.31 -3.81 -3.38
N LEU A 60 -1.70 -2.92 -2.57
CA LEU A 60 -2.02 -1.50 -2.61
C LEU A 60 -1.71 -0.91 -3.99
N ALA A 61 -0.58 -1.29 -4.59
CA ALA A 61 -0.24 -0.86 -5.95
C ALA A 61 -1.29 -1.34 -6.97
N SER A 62 -1.76 -2.59 -6.83
CA SER A 62 -2.83 -3.13 -7.68
C SER A 62 -4.15 -2.37 -7.50
N VAL A 63 -4.57 -2.13 -6.26
CA VAL A 63 -5.78 -1.35 -5.96
C VAL A 63 -5.69 0.05 -6.58
N ALA A 64 -4.55 0.71 -6.37
CA ALA A 64 -4.32 2.05 -6.92
C ALA A 64 -4.44 2.06 -8.44
N SER A 65 -3.82 1.10 -9.12
CA SER A 65 -3.86 1.02 -10.57
C SER A 65 -5.28 0.80 -11.11
N VAL A 66 -6.04 -0.12 -10.51
CA VAL A 66 -7.43 -0.37 -10.93
C VAL A 66 -8.32 0.84 -10.65
N ALA A 67 -8.07 1.58 -9.57
CA ALA A 67 -8.80 2.79 -9.22
C ALA A 67 -8.35 4.02 -10.00
N GLY A 68 -7.30 3.92 -10.82
CA GLY A 68 -6.77 5.05 -11.56
C GLY A 68 -5.98 6.03 -10.71
N VAL A 69 -5.40 5.57 -9.60
CA VAL A 69 -4.61 6.39 -8.67
C VAL A 69 -3.13 6.14 -8.88
N ASP A 70 -2.34 7.21 -8.99
CA ASP A 70 -0.90 7.16 -9.07
C ASP A 70 -0.31 7.21 -7.65
N LEU A 71 0.47 6.21 -7.27
CA LEU A 71 1.07 6.14 -5.93
C LEU A 71 2.04 7.28 -5.64
N GLU A 72 2.82 7.73 -6.63
CA GLU A 72 3.72 8.88 -6.45
C GLU A 72 2.91 10.14 -6.14
N GLU A 73 1.85 10.37 -6.89
CA GLU A 73 0.96 11.49 -6.64
C GLU A 73 0.30 11.41 -5.27
N ALA A 74 -0.18 10.23 -4.89
CA ALA A 74 -0.77 10.01 -3.57
C ALA A 74 0.23 10.30 -2.45
N ALA A 75 1.50 9.92 -2.63
CA ALA A 75 2.56 10.14 -1.65
C ALA A 75 2.90 11.61 -1.45
N GLU A 76 2.67 12.46 -2.47
CA GLU A 76 2.94 13.90 -2.38
C GLU A 76 2.21 14.57 -1.24
N ARG A 77 1.08 14.01 -0.81
CA ARG A 77 0.34 14.49 0.35
C ARG A 77 1.24 14.63 1.59
N TYR A 78 2.27 13.79 1.72
CA TYR A 78 3.16 13.74 2.88
C TYR A 78 4.56 14.29 2.60
N ALA A 79 4.75 14.98 1.47
CA ALA A 79 6.07 15.45 1.05
C ALA A 79 6.73 16.41 2.05
N HIS A 80 5.96 17.16 2.83
CA HIS A 80 6.47 18.19 3.74
C HIS A 80 6.13 17.93 5.21
N GLY A 81 5.73 16.72 5.55
CA GLY A 81 5.35 16.35 6.91
C GLY A 81 3.85 16.11 7.05
N CYS A 82 3.29 16.50 8.19
CA CYS A 82 1.85 16.30 8.43
C CYS A 82 1.02 17.15 7.46
N PRO A 83 0.11 16.56 6.68
CA PRO A 83 -0.69 17.33 5.71
C PRO A 83 -1.70 18.27 6.38
N THR A 84 -2.02 18.06 7.66
CA THR A 84 -2.96 18.91 8.40
C THR A 84 -2.29 20.12 9.03
N CYS A 85 -1.19 19.92 9.78
CA CYS A 85 -0.50 21.02 10.45
C CYS A 85 0.78 21.47 9.73
N GLY A 86 1.29 20.69 8.78
CA GLY A 86 2.51 21.01 8.03
C GLY A 86 3.80 20.78 8.79
N ASN A 87 3.76 20.24 10.00
CA ASN A 87 4.92 20.13 10.86
C ASN A 87 5.54 18.72 10.90
N ILE A 88 6.85 18.70 11.16
CA ILE A 88 7.63 17.51 11.47
C ILE A 88 8.36 17.79 12.78
N PRO A 89 8.05 17.12 13.91
CA PRO A 89 6.94 16.19 14.10
C PRO A 89 5.57 16.85 14.08
N CYS A 90 4.54 16.07 13.90
CA CYS A 90 3.15 16.55 13.88
C CYS A 90 2.78 17.22 15.20
N THR A 91 2.11 18.38 15.12
CA THR A 91 1.62 19.14 16.28
C THR A 91 0.08 19.17 16.35
N CYS A 92 -0.61 18.33 15.56
CA CYS A 92 -2.05 18.22 15.66
C CYS A 92 -2.45 17.73 17.05
N PRO A 93 -3.64 18.15 17.57
CA PRO A 93 -4.14 17.59 18.82
C PRO A 93 -4.29 16.07 18.70
N VAL A 94 -3.89 15.36 19.76
CA VAL A 94 -4.06 13.91 19.83
C VAL A 94 -5.53 13.63 20.14
N ALA A 95 -6.14 12.76 19.32
CA ALA A 95 -7.53 12.39 19.49
C ALA A 95 -7.74 11.46 20.69
#